data_bd665e15a2ceec004f3a5dd21d339149
#
_entry.id   bd665e15a2ceec004f3a5dd21d339149
#
_cell.length_a   1.000
_cell.length_b   1.000
_cell.length_c   1.000
_cell.angle_alpha   90.00
_cell.angle_beta   90.00
_cell.angle_gamma   90.00
#
_symmetry.space_group_name_H-M   'P 1'
#
loop_
_entity.id
_entity.type
_entity.pdbx_description
1 polymer ?
#
loop_
_entity_poly.entity_id
_entity_poly.type
_entity_poly.pdbx_seq_one_letter_code
_entity_poly.pdbx_strand_id
1 'polypeptide(L)'
;MRIETTRLEISTDEGVSIADLTDDVNAFIRSTGVRDGLCVMMVGRHECFLSLAPELDDAFDDLMRLVREADALQAEALRREPATDADRADVDTSGPAPPGFLAETLSFAVREGAPELGSWESILLVDGGGPARRAIEVTVMGSTSAPT
;
A
#
# COMPACT_ATOMS: atom_id res chain seq x y z
N MET A 1 -13.32 16.88 -15.96
CA MET A 1 -12.68 15.98 -14.98
C MET A 1 -13.13 14.55 -15.20
N ARG A 2 -12.21 13.63 -15.12
CA ARG A 2 -12.49 12.20 -15.24
C ARG A 2 -12.17 11.51 -13.92
N ILE A 3 -13.01 10.55 -13.52
CA ILE A 3 -12.77 9.72 -12.34
C ILE A 3 -12.98 8.27 -12.78
N GLU A 4 -11.96 7.45 -12.59
CA GLU A 4 -11.99 6.03 -12.93
C GLU A 4 -11.43 5.21 -11.79
N THR A 5 -12.05 4.08 -11.51
CA THR A 5 -11.63 3.16 -10.45
C THR A 5 -11.46 1.76 -11.03
N THR A 6 -10.40 1.08 -10.62
CA THR A 6 -10.21 -0.33 -10.90
C THR A 6 -9.85 -1.07 -9.62
N ARG A 7 -9.89 -2.38 -9.70
CA ARG A 7 -9.50 -3.28 -8.63
C ARG A 7 -8.38 -4.19 -9.13
N LEU A 8 -7.20 -4.04 -8.55
CA LEU A 8 -6.09 -4.95 -8.81
C LEU A 8 -6.18 -6.13 -7.88
N GLU A 9 -6.03 -7.33 -8.41
CA GLU A 9 -5.98 -8.55 -7.62
C GLU A 9 -4.59 -9.16 -7.71
N ILE A 10 -3.96 -9.35 -6.56
CA ILE A 10 -2.59 -9.84 -6.43
C ILE A 10 -2.58 -11.07 -5.54
N SER A 11 -1.93 -12.13 -6.01
CA SER A 11 -1.65 -13.32 -5.19
C SER A 11 -0.33 -13.13 -4.47
N THR A 12 -0.35 -13.31 -3.15
CA THR A 12 0.83 -13.12 -2.31
C THR A 12 1.41 -14.46 -1.87
N ASP A 13 2.69 -14.43 -1.50
CA ASP A 13 3.42 -15.61 -1.06
C ASP A 13 3.20 -15.89 0.44
N GLU A 14 3.62 -17.07 0.89
CA GLU A 14 3.51 -17.46 2.29
C GLU A 14 4.34 -16.54 3.19
N GLY A 15 3.73 -16.12 4.31
CA GLY A 15 4.37 -15.24 5.28
C GLY A 15 4.38 -13.78 4.84
N VAL A 16 5.44 -13.06 5.20
CA VAL A 16 5.63 -11.67 4.80
C VAL A 16 6.20 -11.62 3.39
N SER A 17 5.53 -10.90 2.51
CA SER A 17 5.97 -10.74 1.11
C SER A 17 5.74 -9.31 0.62
N ILE A 18 6.44 -8.94 -0.44
CA ILE A 18 6.32 -7.64 -1.08
C ILE A 18 6.05 -7.85 -2.57
N ALA A 19 5.05 -7.16 -3.08
CA ALA A 19 4.72 -7.16 -4.50
C ALA A 19 4.91 -5.75 -5.07
N ASP A 20 5.54 -5.67 -6.23
CA ASP A 20 5.69 -4.41 -6.97
C ASP A 20 4.45 -4.19 -7.85
N LEU A 21 3.73 -3.11 -7.60
CA LEU A 21 2.50 -2.76 -8.31
C LEU A 21 2.72 -1.68 -9.37
N THR A 22 3.94 -1.20 -9.54
CA THR A 22 4.25 -0.02 -10.35
C THR A 22 3.75 -0.16 -11.79
N ASP A 23 4.03 -1.28 -12.44
CA ASP A 23 3.65 -1.49 -13.84
C ASP A 23 2.14 -1.59 -14.02
N ASP A 24 1.44 -2.28 -13.13
CA ASP A 24 -0.02 -2.42 -13.17
C ASP A 24 -0.72 -1.08 -12.95
N VAL A 25 -0.23 -0.29 -12.01
CA VAL A 25 -0.77 1.05 -11.73
C VAL A 25 -0.51 1.99 -12.91
N ASN A 26 0.70 1.96 -13.47
CA ASN A 26 1.05 2.72 -14.67
C ASN A 26 0.13 2.40 -15.85
N ALA A 27 -0.09 1.12 -16.10
CA ALA A 27 -0.96 0.66 -17.18
C ALA A 27 -2.40 1.15 -16.98
N PHE A 28 -2.90 1.09 -15.74
CA PHE A 28 -4.24 1.59 -15.45
C PHE A 28 -4.34 3.11 -15.64
N ILE A 29 -3.40 3.89 -15.13
CA ILE A 29 -3.39 5.34 -15.29
C ILE A 29 -3.42 5.71 -16.78
N ARG A 30 -2.59 5.06 -17.60
CA ARG A 30 -2.61 5.28 -19.05
C ARG A 30 -3.95 4.95 -19.69
N SER A 31 -4.61 3.88 -19.26
CA SER A 31 -5.91 3.48 -19.79
C SER A 31 -7.01 4.49 -19.50
N THR A 32 -6.89 5.28 -18.43
CA THR A 32 -7.88 6.29 -18.06
C THR A 32 -7.83 7.54 -18.95
N GLY A 33 -6.70 7.82 -19.57
CA GLY A 33 -6.45 9.05 -20.31
C GLY A 33 -6.25 10.29 -19.43
N VAL A 34 -6.26 10.16 -18.11
CA VAL A 34 -5.95 11.27 -17.21
C VAL A 34 -4.51 11.68 -17.36
N ARG A 35 -4.28 12.97 -17.60
CA ARG A 35 -2.94 13.54 -17.78
C ARG A 35 -2.41 14.17 -16.51
N ASP A 36 -3.24 14.95 -15.84
CA ASP A 36 -2.85 15.64 -14.62
C ASP A 36 -3.92 15.46 -13.57
N GLY A 37 -3.54 14.97 -12.40
CA GLY A 37 -4.50 14.68 -11.34
C GLY A 37 -3.90 13.94 -10.17
N LEU A 38 -4.71 13.10 -9.58
CA LEU A 38 -4.41 12.36 -8.36
C LEU A 38 -4.76 10.88 -8.53
N CYS A 39 -3.90 10.02 -8.03
CA CYS A 39 -4.17 8.60 -7.86
C CYS A 39 -4.28 8.27 -6.37
N VAL A 40 -5.31 7.55 -5.99
CA VAL A 40 -5.51 7.06 -4.62
C VAL A 40 -5.64 5.54 -4.66
N MET A 41 -4.85 4.88 -3.84
CA MET A 41 -4.86 3.43 -3.70
C MET A 41 -5.26 3.04 -2.27
N MET A 42 -6.08 2.01 -2.16
CA MET A 42 -6.53 1.50 -0.86
C MET A 42 -6.44 -0.03 -0.83
N VAL A 43 -5.92 -0.56 0.27
CA VAL A 43 -5.99 -1.97 0.58
C VAL A 43 -6.77 -2.15 1.88
N GLY A 44 -7.84 -2.92 1.84
CA GLY A 44 -8.79 -3.03 2.96
C GLY A 44 -8.50 -4.19 3.93
N ARG A 45 -7.23 -4.53 4.15
CA ARG A 45 -6.84 -5.64 5.02
C ARG A 45 -5.77 -5.20 6.02
N HIS A 46 -5.93 -5.60 7.27
CA HIS A 46 -5.03 -5.23 8.36
C HIS A 46 -3.59 -5.73 8.20
N GLU A 47 -3.41 -6.84 7.49
CA GLU A 47 -2.09 -7.41 7.26
C GLU A 47 -1.37 -6.82 6.05
N CYS A 48 -2.03 -5.92 5.32
CA CYS A 48 -1.51 -5.38 4.06
C CYS A 48 -1.30 -3.87 4.15
N PHE A 49 -0.20 -3.43 3.58
CA PHE A 49 0.18 -2.01 3.55
C PHE A 49 0.69 -1.63 2.18
N LEU A 50 0.50 -0.36 1.84
CA LEU A 50 1.03 0.26 0.63
C LEU A 50 2.20 1.17 0.98
N SER A 51 3.22 1.20 0.15
CA SER A 51 4.39 2.05 0.36
C SER A 51 4.99 2.51 -0.95
N LEU A 52 5.59 3.69 -0.94
CA LEU A 52 6.53 4.13 -1.96
C LEU A 52 7.93 3.88 -1.42
N ALA A 53 8.71 3.08 -2.11
CA ALA A 53 10.06 2.74 -1.67
C ALA A 53 11.01 2.62 -2.85
N PRO A 54 12.32 2.87 -2.62
CA PRO A 54 13.32 2.66 -3.65
C PRO A 54 13.41 1.18 -4.04
N GLU A 55 13.50 0.91 -5.33
CA GLU A 55 13.70 -0.43 -5.88
C GLU A 55 15.18 -0.83 -5.83
N LEU A 56 15.81 -0.68 -4.69
CA LEU A 56 17.16 -1.18 -4.46
C LEU A 56 17.07 -2.44 -3.61
N ASP A 57 17.78 -3.48 -3.98
CA ASP A 57 17.76 -4.78 -3.27
C ASP A 57 18.01 -4.61 -1.77
N ASP A 58 18.96 -3.76 -1.39
CA ASP A 58 19.27 -3.48 0.01
C ASP A 58 18.11 -2.76 0.74
N ALA A 59 17.46 -1.82 0.08
CA ALA A 59 16.31 -1.11 0.65
C ALA A 59 15.11 -2.03 0.83
N PHE A 60 14.96 -2.99 -0.07
CA PHE A 60 13.91 -4.01 0.02
C PHE A 60 14.13 -4.93 1.22
N ASP A 61 15.36 -5.40 1.40
CA ASP A 61 15.74 -6.23 2.55
C ASP A 61 15.58 -5.46 3.86
N ASP A 62 15.96 -4.19 3.89
CA ASP A 62 15.79 -3.32 5.04
C ASP A 62 14.32 -3.10 5.39
N LEU A 63 13.47 -2.89 4.38
CA LEU A 63 12.02 -2.75 4.58
C LEU A 63 11.44 -4.05 5.15
N MET A 64 11.82 -5.20 4.60
CA MET A 64 11.39 -6.50 5.12
C MET A 64 11.80 -6.72 6.57
N ARG A 65 13.02 -6.35 6.89
CA ARG A 65 13.53 -6.44 8.27
C ARG A 65 12.73 -5.55 9.22
N LEU A 66 12.45 -4.30 8.83
CA LEU A 66 11.66 -3.37 9.63
C LEU A 66 10.23 -3.86 9.86
N VAL A 67 9.60 -4.43 8.84
CA VAL A 67 8.26 -5.01 8.97
C VAL A 67 8.27 -6.17 9.97
N ARG A 68 9.25 -7.07 9.88
CA ARG A 68 9.37 -8.20 10.80
C ARG A 68 9.65 -7.75 12.23
N GLU A 69 10.51 -6.76 12.42
CA GLU A 69 10.79 -6.19 13.73
C GLU A 69 9.57 -5.51 14.35
N ALA A 70 8.79 -4.78 13.54
CA ALA A 70 7.56 -4.16 14.00
C ALA A 70 6.52 -5.20 14.42
N ASP A 71 6.35 -6.27 13.64
CA ASP A 71 5.46 -7.38 13.99
C ASP A 71 5.88 -8.06 15.28
N ALA A 72 7.19 -8.31 15.46
CA ALA A 72 7.72 -8.94 16.66
C ALA A 72 7.52 -8.08 17.91
N LEU A 73 7.76 -6.77 17.80
CA LEU A 73 7.55 -5.81 18.90
C LEU A 73 6.09 -5.71 19.30
N GLN A 74 5.20 -5.72 18.33
CA GLN A 74 3.77 -5.67 18.61
C GLN A 74 3.25 -6.96 19.23
N ALA A 75 3.69 -8.11 18.73
CA ALA A 75 3.37 -9.38 19.34
C ALA A 75 3.83 -9.45 20.78
N GLU A 76 4.99 -8.86 21.10
CA GLU A 76 5.51 -8.77 22.46
C GLU A 76 4.71 -7.80 23.33
N ALA A 77 4.35 -6.62 22.79
CA ALA A 77 3.53 -5.65 23.49
C ALA A 77 2.15 -6.21 23.84
N LEU A 78 1.50 -6.92 22.91
CA LEU A 78 0.22 -7.59 23.13
C LEU A 78 0.29 -8.70 24.17
N ARG A 79 1.44 -9.30 24.39
CA ARG A 79 1.65 -10.30 25.48
C ARG A 79 1.88 -9.68 26.83
N ARG A 80 2.44 -8.48 26.89
CA ARG A 80 2.78 -7.79 28.14
C ARG A 80 1.63 -7.08 28.79
N GLU A 81 0.66 -6.61 28.02
CA GLU A 81 -0.51 -5.93 28.53
C GLU A 81 -1.69 -6.88 28.57
N PRO A 82 -2.13 -7.34 29.76
CA PRO A 82 -3.43 -7.97 29.88
C PRO A 82 -4.47 -6.87 29.64
N ALA A 83 -4.93 -6.75 28.40
CA ALA A 83 -6.03 -5.87 28.08
C ALA A 83 -7.24 -6.31 28.91
N THR A 84 -7.83 -5.39 29.66
CA THR A 84 -9.09 -5.63 30.33
C THR A 84 -10.17 -5.82 29.27
N ASP A 85 -11.19 -6.62 29.54
CA ASP A 85 -12.29 -6.86 28.60
C ASP A 85 -12.98 -5.56 28.16
N ALA A 86 -12.91 -4.50 28.95
CA ALA A 86 -13.42 -3.18 28.62
C ALA A 86 -12.59 -2.47 27.55
N ASP A 87 -11.29 -2.66 27.54
CA ASP A 87 -10.40 -2.06 26.54
C ASP A 87 -10.51 -2.76 25.18
N ARG A 88 -10.97 -4.00 25.15
CA ARG A 88 -11.18 -4.78 23.92
C ARG A 88 -12.50 -4.47 23.22
N ALA A 89 -13.47 -3.90 23.92
CA ALA A 89 -14.82 -3.70 23.38
C ALA A 89 -14.93 -2.49 22.45
N ASP A 90 -14.03 -1.49 22.59
CA ASP A 90 -14.15 -0.20 21.91
C ASP A 90 -13.16 0.00 20.76
N VAL A 91 -12.17 -0.86 20.62
CA VAL A 91 -11.18 -0.73 19.54
C VAL A 91 -11.00 -2.09 18.88
N ASP A 92 -11.42 -2.19 17.63
CA ASP A 92 -11.07 -3.34 16.81
C ASP A 92 -9.57 -3.27 16.51
N THR A 93 -8.77 -3.72 17.47
CA THR A 93 -7.33 -3.83 17.36
C THR A 93 -6.93 -5.21 16.83
N SER A 94 -7.70 -5.74 15.91
CA SER A 94 -7.33 -6.98 15.23
C SER A 94 -6.14 -6.75 14.30
N GLY A 95 -4.99 -6.76 14.85
CA GLY A 95 -3.74 -6.63 14.12
C GLY A 95 -2.88 -5.46 14.61
N PRO A 96 -1.59 -5.53 14.32
CA PRO A 96 -0.63 -4.52 14.69
C PRO A 96 -0.84 -3.22 13.90
N ALA A 97 -0.69 -2.07 14.57
CA ALA A 97 -0.62 -0.78 13.89
C ALA A 97 0.63 -0.76 13.01
N PRO A 98 0.51 -0.35 11.74
CA PRO A 98 1.68 -0.30 10.86
C PRO A 98 2.69 0.73 11.36
N PRO A 99 3.99 0.52 11.08
CA PRO A 99 4.96 1.60 11.19
C PRO A 99 4.48 2.84 10.40
N GLY A 100 4.84 4.03 10.86
CA GLY A 100 4.31 5.27 10.31
C GLY A 100 4.56 5.52 8.82
N PHE A 101 5.47 4.78 8.19
CA PHE A 101 5.72 4.85 6.75
C PHE A 101 4.91 3.82 5.93
N LEU A 102 4.17 2.94 6.59
CA LEU A 102 3.27 1.98 5.96
C LEU A 102 1.83 2.42 6.17
N ALA A 103 1.05 2.39 5.14
CA ALA A 103 -0.32 2.87 5.19
C ALA A 103 -1.28 1.96 4.42
N GLU A 104 -2.53 1.95 4.83
CA GLU A 104 -3.62 1.26 4.10
C GLU A 104 -4.05 2.05 2.87
N THR A 105 -3.73 3.32 2.84
CA THR A 105 -4.05 4.24 1.73
C THR A 105 -2.79 4.95 1.27
N LEU A 106 -2.60 4.99 -0.04
CA LEU A 106 -1.48 5.68 -0.66
C LEU A 106 -2.03 6.63 -1.72
N SER A 107 -1.53 7.85 -1.75
CA SER A 107 -1.89 8.82 -2.78
C SER A 107 -0.65 9.48 -3.37
N PHE A 108 -0.70 9.78 -4.65
CA PHE A 108 0.38 10.46 -5.36
C PHE A 108 -0.18 11.22 -6.56
N ALA A 109 0.55 12.22 -7.01
CA ALA A 109 0.17 13.01 -8.18
C ALA A 109 0.35 12.21 -9.48
N VAL A 110 -0.51 12.48 -10.44
CA VAL A 110 -0.39 12.04 -11.83
C VAL A 110 0.01 13.24 -12.66
N ARG A 111 1.09 13.11 -13.42
CA ARG A 111 1.59 14.15 -14.33
C ARG A 111 1.87 13.55 -15.68
N GLU A 112 1.39 14.24 -16.72
CA GLU A 112 1.59 13.82 -18.10
C GLU A 112 1.18 12.36 -18.37
N GLY A 113 0.19 11.87 -17.65
CA GLY A 113 -0.33 10.51 -17.82
C GLY A 113 0.45 9.42 -17.10
N ALA A 114 1.31 9.79 -16.15
CA ALA A 114 2.11 8.86 -15.36
C ALA A 114 2.14 9.24 -13.88
N PRO A 115 2.40 8.28 -12.98
CA PRO A 115 2.65 8.60 -11.57
C PRO A 115 3.85 9.54 -11.43
N GLU A 116 3.71 10.60 -10.64
CA GLU A 116 4.82 11.47 -10.31
C GLU A 116 5.61 10.86 -9.15
N LEU A 117 6.52 9.95 -9.51
CA LEU A 117 7.40 9.26 -8.57
C LEU A 117 8.83 9.71 -8.78
N GLY A 118 9.65 9.62 -7.73
CA GLY A 118 11.09 9.70 -7.89
C GLY A 118 11.58 8.63 -8.87
N SER A 119 12.68 8.88 -9.58
CA SER A 119 13.19 7.97 -10.62
C SER A 119 13.54 6.56 -10.11
N TRP A 120 13.64 6.40 -8.81
CA TRP A 120 13.96 5.14 -8.14
C TRP A 120 12.81 4.61 -7.26
N GLU A 121 11.67 5.29 -7.23
CA GLU A 121 10.55 4.87 -6.37
C GLU A 121 9.67 3.85 -7.07
N SER A 122 9.24 2.84 -6.32
CA SER A 122 8.27 1.83 -6.73
C SER A 122 7.06 1.86 -5.81
N ILE A 123 5.90 1.47 -6.36
CA ILE A 123 4.66 1.30 -5.62
C ILE A 123 4.63 -0.14 -5.13
N LEU A 124 4.64 -0.33 -3.81
CA LEU A 124 4.75 -1.65 -3.20
C LEU A 124 3.52 -2.00 -2.39
N LEU A 125 3.09 -3.26 -2.49
CA LEU A 125 2.19 -3.89 -1.54
C LEU A 125 3.01 -4.76 -0.60
N VAL A 126 2.91 -4.51 0.69
CA VAL A 126 3.50 -5.35 1.73
C VAL A 126 2.40 -6.18 2.36
N ASP A 127 2.50 -7.49 2.26
CA ASP A 127 1.56 -8.44 2.89
C ASP A 127 2.27 -9.17 4.03
N GLY A 128 1.76 -8.99 5.24
CA GLY A 128 2.31 -9.62 6.45
C GLY A 128 1.71 -10.99 6.76
N GLY A 129 0.70 -11.44 6.02
CA GLY A 129 -0.09 -12.64 6.35
C GLY A 129 -0.50 -13.49 5.16
N GLY A 130 0.32 -13.59 4.10
CA GLY A 130 0.08 -14.49 2.99
C GLY A 130 0.33 -15.97 3.31
N PRO A 131 -0.04 -16.92 2.41
CA PRO A 131 -0.52 -16.68 1.05
C PRO A 131 -1.99 -16.25 1.04
N ALA A 132 -2.31 -15.30 0.18
CA ALA A 132 -3.68 -14.85 -0.01
C ALA A 132 -3.84 -14.14 -1.36
N ARG A 133 -5.09 -13.97 -1.76
CA ARG A 133 -5.43 -13.10 -2.88
C ARG A 133 -5.87 -11.77 -2.31
N ARG A 134 -5.13 -10.72 -2.62
CA ARG A 134 -5.39 -9.37 -2.12
C ARG A 134 -5.97 -8.49 -3.21
N ALA A 135 -6.92 -7.66 -2.83
CA ALA A 135 -7.54 -6.68 -3.72
C ALA A 135 -7.12 -5.27 -3.32
N ILE A 136 -6.62 -4.52 -4.29
CA ILE A 136 -6.24 -3.13 -4.13
C ILE A 136 -7.16 -2.28 -5.01
N GLU A 137 -7.86 -1.35 -4.42
CA GLU A 137 -8.68 -0.39 -5.16
C GLU A 137 -7.81 0.79 -5.58
N VAL A 138 -7.85 1.11 -6.87
CA VAL A 138 -7.07 2.20 -7.46
C VAL A 138 -8.04 3.16 -8.13
N THR A 139 -8.05 4.40 -7.68
CA THR A 139 -8.88 5.48 -8.24
C THR A 139 -7.97 6.57 -8.79
N VAL A 140 -8.23 6.94 -10.04
CA VAL A 140 -7.54 8.04 -10.70
C VAL A 140 -8.56 9.14 -11.03
N MET A 141 -8.23 10.36 -10.68
CA MET A 141 -9.08 11.52 -10.98
C MET A 141 -8.24 12.67 -11.51
N GLY A 142 -8.76 13.37 -12.49
CA GLY A 142 -8.05 14.52 -13.02
C GLY A 142 -8.51 14.94 -14.41
N SER A 143 -7.68 15.76 -15.03
CA SER A 143 -7.90 16.32 -16.37
C SER A 143 -7.35 15.39 -17.45
N THR A 144 -8.11 15.21 -18.50
CA THR A 144 -7.68 14.48 -19.71
C THR A 144 -7.08 15.41 -20.76
N SER A 145 -7.17 16.71 -20.56
CA SER A 145 -6.63 17.71 -21.47
C SER A 145 -5.22 18.11 -21.09
N ALA A 146 -4.37 18.33 -22.09
CA ALA A 146 -3.08 18.94 -21.85
C ALA A 146 -3.27 20.37 -21.29
N PRO A 147 -2.44 20.83 -20.34
CA PRO A 147 -2.51 22.22 -19.89
C PRO A 147 -2.22 23.15 -21.06
N THR A 148 -3.08 24.16 -21.20
CA THR A 148 -2.93 25.22 -22.22
C THR A 148 -1.90 26.24 -21.79
#